data_fb4bef138a48b19fad7913637191a799
#
_entry.id   fb4bef138a48b19fad7913637191a799
#
_cell.length_a   1.000
_cell.length_b   1.000
_cell.length_c   1.000
_cell.angle_alpha   90.00
_cell.angle_beta   90.00
_cell.angle_gamma   90.00
#
_symmetry.space_group_name_H-M   'P 1'
#
loop_
_entity.id
_entity.type
_entity.pdbx_description
1 polymer ?
#
loop_
_entity_poly.entity_id
_entity_poly.type
_entity_poly.pdbx_seq_one_letter_code
_entity_poly.pdbx_strand_id
1 'polypeptide(L)' 'MKAVMQLGMRIRYLRNLRKWSQEDLALESNVNRNYICDLENGRRNPSLEILERIADAFGISLSELFLGVETIEGL' A
#
# COMPACT_ATOMS: atom_id res chain seq x y z
N MET A 1 -1.07 6.43 13.45
CA MET A 1 0.23 6.75 12.85
C MET A 1 0.00 7.37 11.49
N LYS A 2 0.58 8.52 11.30
CA LYS A 2 0.40 9.23 10.05
C LYS A 2 0.91 8.46 8.85
N ALA A 3 2.13 7.94 8.96
CA ALA A 3 2.76 7.26 7.82
C ALA A 3 1.98 6.02 7.41
N VAL A 4 1.49 5.27 8.39
CA VAL A 4 0.73 4.07 8.09
C VAL A 4 -0.58 4.43 7.40
N MET A 5 -1.24 5.48 7.84
CA MET A 5 -2.48 5.92 7.21
C MET A 5 -2.23 6.45 5.81
N GLN A 6 -1.17 7.22 5.64
CA GLN A 6 -0.84 7.75 4.33
C GLN A 6 -0.48 6.64 3.36
N LEU A 7 0.24 5.64 3.83
CA LEU A 7 0.57 4.48 3.02
C LEU A 7 -0.69 3.75 2.57
N GLY A 8 -1.62 3.55 3.50
CA GLY A 8 -2.87 2.90 3.18
C GLY A 8 -3.64 3.66 2.11
N MET A 9 -3.69 4.98 2.24
CA MET A 9 -4.35 5.82 1.26
C MET A 9 -3.65 5.77 -0.10
N ARG A 10 -2.32 5.73 -0.08
CA ARG A 10 -1.55 5.64 -1.32
C ARG A 10 -1.83 4.33 -2.04
N ILE A 11 -1.86 3.23 -1.29
CA ILE A 11 -2.15 1.92 -1.87
C ILE A 11 -3.55 1.90 -2.47
N ARG A 12 -4.52 2.44 -1.76
CA ARG A 12 -5.88 2.53 -2.28
C ARG A 12 -5.93 3.37 -3.56
N TYR A 13 -5.23 4.47 -3.57
CA TYR A 13 -5.17 5.33 -4.74
C TYR A 13 -4.60 4.59 -5.96
N LEU A 14 -3.49 3.91 -5.77
CA LEU A 14 -2.86 3.15 -6.85
C LEU A 14 -3.76 2.03 -7.34
N ARG A 15 -4.44 1.37 -6.41
CA ARG A 15 -5.37 0.31 -6.75
C ARG A 15 -6.53 0.85 -7.58
N ASN A 16 -7.09 1.98 -7.15
CA ASN A 16 -8.21 2.59 -7.86
C ASN A 16 -7.83 3.08 -9.24
N LEU A 17 -6.61 3.56 -9.41
CA LEU A 17 -6.12 3.95 -10.73
C LEU A 17 -6.17 2.78 -11.71
N ARG A 18 -5.96 1.56 -11.22
CA ARG A 18 -6.00 0.37 -12.05
C ARG A 18 -7.39 -0.23 -12.13
N LYS A 19 -8.35 0.37 -11.43
CA LYS A 19 -9.71 -0.15 -11.33
C LYS A 19 -9.72 -1.56 -10.76
N TRP A 20 -8.83 -1.81 -9.81
CA TRP A 20 -8.73 -3.08 -9.13
C TRP A 20 -9.57 -3.04 -7.84
N SER A 21 -10.19 -4.16 -7.51
CA SER A 21 -10.76 -4.37 -6.18
C SER A 21 -9.65 -4.72 -5.21
N GLN A 22 -9.98 -4.74 -3.92
CA GLN A 22 -9.04 -5.24 -2.92
C GLN A 22 -8.67 -6.69 -3.20
N GLU A 23 -9.62 -7.45 -3.70
CA GLU A 23 -9.38 -8.84 -4.06
C GLU A 23 -8.41 -8.96 -5.22
N ASP A 24 -8.54 -8.07 -6.20
CA ASP A 24 -7.60 -8.05 -7.32
C ASP A 24 -6.19 -7.80 -6.84
N LEU A 25 -6.02 -6.82 -5.97
CA LEU A 25 -4.69 -6.53 -5.44
C LEU A 25 -4.15 -7.70 -4.62
N ALA A 26 -5.03 -8.34 -3.85
CA ALA A 26 -4.62 -9.48 -3.05
C ALA A 26 -4.10 -10.61 -3.95
N LEU A 27 -4.78 -10.87 -5.04
CA LEU A 27 -4.35 -11.89 -5.98
C LEU A 27 -3.03 -11.52 -6.64
N GLU A 28 -2.93 -10.29 -7.12
CA GLU A 28 -1.74 -9.84 -7.84
C GLU A 28 -0.50 -9.79 -6.94
N SER A 29 -0.70 -9.45 -5.68
CA SER A 29 0.41 -9.30 -4.74
C SER A 29 0.68 -10.55 -3.91
N ASN A 30 -0.21 -11.53 -3.99
CA ASN A 30 -0.14 -12.71 -3.15
C ASN A 30 -0.16 -12.33 -1.66
N VAL A 31 -1.00 -11.38 -1.32
CA VAL A 31 -1.19 -10.92 0.04
C VAL A 31 -2.66 -11.15 0.39
N ASN A 32 -2.92 -11.57 1.62
CA ASN A 32 -4.28 -11.85 2.07
C ASN A 32 -5.16 -10.61 1.93
N ARG A 33 -6.40 -10.80 1.45
CA ARG A 33 -7.32 -9.69 1.23
C ARG A 33 -7.63 -8.93 2.52
N ASN A 34 -7.78 -9.64 3.63
CA ASN A 34 -8.05 -8.96 4.90
C ASN A 34 -6.88 -8.10 5.32
N TYR A 35 -5.66 -8.54 5.02
CA TYR A 35 -4.48 -7.74 5.28
C TYR A 35 -4.50 -6.48 4.43
N ILE A 36 -4.85 -6.60 3.15
CA ILE A 36 -4.96 -5.44 2.27
C ILE A 36 -5.99 -4.45 2.83
N CYS A 37 -7.13 -4.96 3.26
CA CYS A 37 -8.17 -4.11 3.83
C CYS A 37 -7.67 -3.36 5.05
N ASP A 38 -7.01 -4.07 5.97
CA ASP A 38 -6.47 -3.44 7.17
C ASP A 38 -5.40 -2.43 6.82
N LEU A 39 -4.57 -2.76 5.84
CA LEU A 39 -3.49 -1.87 5.42
C LEU A 39 -4.05 -0.57 4.85
N GLU A 40 -5.07 -0.66 4.02
CA GLU A 40 -5.69 0.52 3.44
C GLU A 40 -6.37 1.39 4.48
N ASN A 41 -6.75 0.80 5.59
CA ASN A 41 -7.39 1.54 6.68
C ASN A 41 -6.41 1.97 7.77
N GLY A 42 -5.12 1.79 7.53
CA GLY A 42 -4.11 2.25 8.47
C GLY A 42 -4.00 1.40 9.73
N ARG A 43 -4.45 0.16 9.67
CA ARG A 43 -4.46 -0.73 10.85
C ARG A 43 -3.30 -1.70 10.88
N ARG A 44 -2.41 -1.65 9.92
CA ARG A 44 -1.29 -2.56 9.83
C ARG A 44 0.00 -1.80 9.64
N ASN A 45 1.04 -2.32 10.26
CA ASN A 45 2.39 -1.84 10.06
C ASN A 45 3.10 -2.91 9.23
N PRO A 46 3.07 -2.80 7.91
CA PRO A 46 3.49 -3.90 7.06
C PRO A 46 5.00 -4.12 7.08
N SER A 47 5.38 -5.37 6.85
CA SER A 47 6.80 -5.69 6.68
C SER A 47 7.28 -5.18 5.33
N LEU A 48 8.59 -5.06 5.21
CA LEU A 48 9.18 -4.65 3.94
C LEU A 48 8.86 -5.67 2.85
N GLU A 49 8.82 -6.95 3.20
CA GLU A 49 8.51 -8.00 2.24
C GLU A 49 7.11 -7.82 1.66
N ILE A 50 6.14 -7.51 2.52
CA ILE A 50 4.77 -7.28 2.06
C ILE A 50 4.72 -6.07 1.13
N LEU A 51 5.46 -5.02 1.49
CA LEU A 51 5.50 -3.82 0.66
C LEU A 51 6.13 -4.10 -0.71
N GLU A 52 7.14 -4.94 -0.74
CA GLU A 52 7.74 -5.34 -2.00
C GLU A 52 6.75 -6.07 -2.88
N ARG A 53 5.98 -6.99 -2.31
CA ARG A 53 4.97 -7.72 -3.07
C ARG A 53 3.93 -6.77 -3.65
N ILE A 54 3.51 -5.80 -2.87
CA ILE A 54 2.52 -4.84 -3.32
C ILE A 54 3.09 -3.95 -4.43
N ALA A 55 4.30 -3.46 -4.24
CA ALA A 55 4.96 -2.65 -5.27
C ALA A 55 5.13 -3.44 -6.57
N ASP A 56 5.55 -4.69 -6.45
CA ASP A 56 5.69 -5.56 -7.62
C ASP A 56 4.37 -5.76 -8.33
N ALA A 57 3.29 -5.95 -7.57
CA ALA A 57 1.97 -6.11 -8.15
C ALA A 57 1.58 -4.88 -8.96
N PHE A 58 1.93 -3.71 -8.48
CA PHE A 58 1.65 -2.47 -9.21
C PHE A 58 2.67 -2.20 -10.32
N GLY A 59 3.78 -2.92 -10.34
CA GLY A 59 4.83 -2.70 -11.34
C GLY A 59 5.62 -1.43 -11.07
N ILE A 60 5.77 -1.05 -9.82
CA ILE A 60 6.47 0.17 -9.44
C ILE A 60 7.54 -0.15 -8.41
N SER A 61 8.43 0.80 -8.19
CA SER A 61 9.46 0.66 -7.17
C SER A 61 8.90 0.96 -5.78
N LEU A 62 9.64 0.59 -4.75
CA LEU A 62 9.25 0.94 -3.39
C LEU A 62 9.21 2.45 -3.20
N SER A 63 10.14 3.18 -3.80
CA SER A 63 10.12 4.62 -3.65
C SER A 63 8.88 5.23 -4.30
N GLU A 64 8.44 4.68 -5.42
CA GLU A 64 7.20 5.13 -6.03
C GLU A 64 5.99 4.78 -5.18
N LEU A 65 6.01 3.61 -4.55
CA LEU A 65 4.93 3.23 -3.65
C LEU A 65 4.81 4.23 -2.51
N PHE A 66 5.91 4.72 -1.99
CA PHE A 66 5.90 5.65 -0.87
C PHE A 66 5.75 7.11 -1.26
N LEU A 67 5.57 7.39 -2.53
CA LEU A 67 5.48 8.78 -2.97
C LEU A 67 4.34 9.48 -2.25
N GLY A 68 4.65 10.60 -1.60
CA GLY A 68 3.64 11.35 -0.87
C GLY A 68 3.24 10.74 0.46
N VAL A 69 3.86 9.64 0.88
CA VAL A 69 3.46 8.99 2.10
C VAL A 69 4.08 9.72 3.23
N GLU A 70 4.97 10.19 3.49
CA GLU A 70 5.36 10.84 4.72
C GLU A 70 6.05 12.13 4.44
N THR A 71 5.55 13.06 5.11
CA THR A 71 6.19 14.34 5.09
C THR A 71 6.94 14.47 6.37
N ILE A 72 8.17 14.79 6.30
CA ILE A 72 8.99 14.89 7.48
C ILE A 72 8.69 16.23 8.11
N GLU A 73 7.71 16.22 8.97
CA GLU A 73 7.31 17.44 9.66
C GLU A 73 8.25 17.69 10.81
N GLY A 74 8.59 18.94 10.99
CA GLY A 74 9.41 19.33 12.11
C GLY A 74 10.89 19.14 11.92
N LEU A 75 11.30 18.79 10.75
CA LEU A 75 12.73 18.73 10.47
C LEU A 75 13.26 20.05 10.00
#